data_0b741249a8fea80b1d9cccafb78e24b2
#
_entry.id   0b741249a8fea80b1d9cccafb78e24b2
#
_cell.length_a   1.000
_cell.length_b   1.000
_cell.length_c   1.000
_cell.angle_alpha   90.00
_cell.angle_beta   90.00
_cell.angle_gamma   90.00
#
_symmetry.space_group_name_H-M   'P 1'
#
loop_
_entity.id
_entity.type
_entity.pdbx_description
1 polymer ?
#
loop_
_entity_poly.entity_id
_entity_poly.type
_entity_poly.pdbx_seq_one_letter_code
_entity_poly.pdbx_strand_id
1 'polypeptide(L)'
;MSSFIADKIVMDGLTYDDVLLIPAYSEVLPKTVELRTRFSRNIELNIPFVTAAMDTVTESQMAIAIAREGGIGVIHKNMTIEDQARHVAIVKRAENGMIYDPVTIRRGKTVKDALDMMAEFHIGGIPVVDEDNRLVGIVTNRDLRFERHLDRNIDEVMTCENLVTTTQQADLTAAAQILQENKIEKLPVVDKDNHLVGLITYKDITKAKDKPMACKDSKGRLRVAAGVGVTADTLERMQALVDAGADAIVIDTAHGHSKYVIEKLVEAKKSFPQVDIVVGNVATGEAARLLVDNGADAVKVGIGPGSICTTRVVAGVGVPQLSAVYDVYSALKGTGVPLIADGGLRYSGDVVKALAAGGSSVMIGSLVAGTEESPGETIIFNGRKFKSYRGMGSLEAMEQKNGSKDRYFQGDTKEAKKLVPEGIAGRVPYKGTVQEVVYQMVGGLRSGMGYCGAQSIEKLHDAKFTRITNAGVMESHPHDIAITSEAPNYSRPND
;
A
#
# COMPACT_ATOMS: atom_id res chain seq x y z
N MET A 1 -10.18 -46.99 0.21
CA MET A 1 -9.11 -45.98 0.04
C MET A 1 -7.92 -46.45 0.82
N SER A 2 -6.69 -46.31 0.28
CA SER A 2 -5.50 -46.71 1.04
C SER A 2 -5.34 -45.81 2.28
N SER A 3 -4.76 -46.33 3.36
CA SER A 3 -4.45 -45.57 4.58
C SER A 3 -3.68 -44.31 4.28
N PHE A 4 -2.80 -44.35 3.27
CA PHE A 4 -2.03 -43.16 2.81
C PHE A 4 -2.92 -41.96 2.42
N ILE A 5 -3.99 -42.21 1.62
CA ILE A 5 -4.91 -41.14 1.20
C ILE A 5 -5.63 -40.54 2.42
N ALA A 6 -6.08 -41.38 3.35
CA ALA A 6 -6.77 -40.92 4.54
C ALA A 6 -5.88 -40.13 5.51
N ASP A 7 -4.59 -40.51 5.61
CA ASP A 7 -3.68 -39.96 6.62
C ASP A 7 -2.86 -38.76 6.09
N LYS A 8 -2.66 -38.65 4.77
CA LYS A 8 -1.74 -37.68 4.15
C LYS A 8 -2.41 -36.60 3.33
N ILE A 9 -3.58 -36.87 2.75
CA ILE A 9 -4.34 -35.89 1.99
C ILE A 9 -5.43 -35.31 2.90
N VAL A 10 -5.16 -34.14 3.47
CA VAL A 10 -6.00 -33.53 4.51
C VAL A 10 -7.00 -32.50 3.99
N MET A 11 -6.85 -32.06 2.73
CA MET A 11 -7.78 -31.07 2.13
C MET A 11 -7.82 -31.18 0.61
N ASP A 12 -8.90 -30.70 -0.01
CA ASP A 12 -8.98 -30.41 -1.43
C ASP A 12 -8.40 -29.01 -1.69
N GLY A 13 -7.36 -28.94 -2.53
CA GLY A 13 -6.71 -27.68 -2.88
C GLY A 13 -7.41 -26.99 -4.05
N LEU A 14 -8.14 -25.91 -3.79
CA LEU A 14 -8.84 -25.11 -4.80
C LEU A 14 -8.16 -23.75 -5.02
N THR A 15 -7.98 -23.40 -6.30
CA THR A 15 -7.58 -22.06 -6.76
C THR A 15 -8.81 -21.21 -7.09
N TYR A 16 -8.62 -19.97 -7.48
CA TYR A 16 -9.73 -19.13 -7.95
C TYR A 16 -10.33 -19.62 -9.26
N ASP A 17 -9.58 -20.38 -10.09
CA ASP A 17 -10.09 -20.95 -11.34
C ASP A 17 -10.97 -22.18 -11.14
N ASP A 18 -10.85 -22.85 -10.00
CA ASP A 18 -11.62 -24.07 -9.73
C ASP A 18 -13.07 -23.80 -9.33
N VAL A 19 -13.43 -22.53 -9.13
CA VAL A 19 -14.76 -22.16 -8.63
C VAL A 19 -15.33 -20.93 -9.32
N LEU A 20 -16.67 -20.82 -9.29
CA LEU A 20 -17.42 -19.59 -9.53
C LEU A 20 -18.32 -19.29 -8.33
N LEU A 21 -18.62 -18.02 -8.11
CA LEU A 21 -19.64 -17.60 -7.15
C LEU A 21 -21.02 -17.87 -7.75
N ILE A 22 -21.94 -18.37 -6.93
CA ILE A 22 -23.31 -18.60 -7.33
C ILE A 22 -24.08 -17.28 -7.20
N PRO A 23 -24.74 -16.79 -8.26
CA PRO A 23 -25.60 -15.62 -8.16
C PRO A 23 -26.72 -15.85 -7.13
N ALA A 24 -27.03 -14.83 -6.35
CA ALA A 24 -28.06 -14.86 -5.33
C ALA A 24 -29.11 -13.76 -5.58
N TYR A 25 -30.27 -13.88 -4.90
CA TYR A 25 -31.23 -12.79 -4.89
C TYR A 25 -30.58 -11.51 -4.38
N SER A 26 -30.77 -10.41 -5.12
CA SER A 26 -30.09 -9.16 -4.84
C SER A 26 -31.05 -7.98 -4.87
N GLU A 27 -31.04 -7.20 -3.79
CA GLU A 27 -31.65 -5.89 -3.70
C GLU A 27 -30.60 -4.78 -3.74
N VAL A 28 -29.34 -5.15 -4.04
CA VAL A 28 -28.18 -4.27 -3.98
C VAL A 28 -27.74 -3.88 -5.39
N LEU A 29 -27.60 -2.59 -5.63
CA LEU A 29 -27.03 -2.07 -6.86
C LEU A 29 -25.50 -1.97 -6.76
N PRO A 30 -24.72 -2.28 -7.79
CA PRO A 30 -23.25 -2.19 -7.75
C PRO A 30 -22.72 -0.82 -7.26
N LYS A 31 -23.40 0.27 -7.57
CA LYS A 31 -23.02 1.63 -7.14
C LYS A 31 -23.23 1.90 -5.65
N THR A 32 -24.06 1.11 -4.95
CA THR A 32 -24.44 1.34 -3.54
C THR A 32 -23.74 0.41 -2.56
N VAL A 33 -22.93 -0.57 -3.06
CA VAL A 33 -22.19 -1.48 -2.19
C VAL A 33 -21.08 -0.75 -1.44
N GLU A 34 -20.86 -1.14 -0.19
CA GLU A 34 -19.80 -0.62 0.66
C GLU A 34 -18.53 -1.47 0.53
N LEU A 35 -17.42 -0.82 0.15
CA LEU A 35 -16.12 -1.48 -0.02
C LEU A 35 -15.20 -1.31 1.18
N ARG A 36 -15.66 -0.58 2.22
CA ARG A 36 -14.88 -0.38 3.44
C ARG A 36 -14.57 -1.71 4.08
N THR A 37 -13.32 -1.85 4.51
CA THR A 37 -12.80 -3.08 5.11
C THR A 37 -11.61 -2.77 6.01
N ARG A 38 -10.90 -3.80 6.49
CA ARG A 38 -9.73 -3.65 7.36
C ARG A 38 -8.47 -4.21 6.74
N PHE A 39 -7.37 -3.47 6.91
CA PHE A 39 -6.01 -3.93 6.65
C PHE A 39 -5.46 -4.69 7.86
N SER A 40 -5.66 -4.13 9.04
CA SER A 40 -5.24 -4.70 10.32
C SER A 40 -6.30 -4.39 11.39
N ARG A 41 -6.06 -4.80 12.62
CA ARG A 41 -7.01 -4.62 13.73
C ARG A 41 -7.51 -3.17 13.88
N ASN A 42 -6.60 -2.19 13.71
CA ASN A 42 -6.88 -0.77 13.93
C ASN A 42 -6.84 0.09 12.67
N ILE A 43 -6.58 -0.51 11.49
CA ILE A 43 -6.47 0.22 10.22
C ILE A 43 -7.60 -0.18 9.28
N GLU A 44 -8.49 0.77 9.00
CA GLU A 44 -9.53 0.62 7.98
C GLU A 44 -9.03 1.08 6.61
N LEU A 45 -9.57 0.45 5.57
CA LEU A 45 -9.40 0.80 4.15
C LEU A 45 -10.76 1.17 3.56
N ASN A 46 -10.77 2.10 2.61
CA ASN A 46 -11.98 2.47 1.86
C ASN A 46 -12.21 1.56 0.62
N ILE A 47 -11.17 0.89 0.15
CA ILE A 47 -11.21 -0.20 -0.83
C ILE A 47 -10.29 -1.34 -0.39
N PRO A 48 -10.58 -2.60 -0.72
CA PRO A 48 -9.86 -3.76 -0.17
C PRO A 48 -8.53 -4.06 -0.86
N PHE A 49 -7.78 -3.05 -1.32
CA PHE A 49 -6.55 -3.24 -2.09
C PHE A 49 -5.32 -2.82 -1.30
N VAL A 50 -4.34 -3.73 -1.27
CA VAL A 50 -3.01 -3.54 -0.67
C VAL A 50 -1.96 -3.78 -1.76
N THR A 51 -0.99 -2.88 -1.97
CA THR A 51 0.09 -3.14 -2.94
C THR A 51 1.27 -3.83 -2.27
N ALA A 52 1.83 -4.83 -2.98
CA ALA A 52 2.80 -5.77 -2.43
C ALA A 52 4.16 -5.13 -2.12
N ALA A 53 4.80 -5.61 -1.05
CA ALA A 53 6.14 -5.20 -0.61
C ALA A 53 7.25 -5.76 -1.52
N MET A 54 7.24 -5.37 -2.80
CA MET A 54 8.17 -5.83 -3.81
C MET A 54 8.88 -4.66 -4.47
N ASP A 55 10.17 -4.82 -4.76
CA ASP A 55 11.05 -3.76 -5.27
C ASP A 55 10.74 -3.29 -6.71
N THR A 56 9.84 -3.97 -7.40
CA THR A 56 9.27 -3.56 -8.69
C THR A 56 7.78 -3.20 -8.59
N VAL A 57 7.23 -3.06 -7.38
CA VAL A 57 5.80 -2.77 -7.17
C VAL A 57 5.58 -1.53 -6.30
N THR A 58 6.11 -1.50 -5.06
CA THR A 58 5.71 -0.48 -4.09
C THR A 58 6.88 0.29 -3.50
N GLU A 59 7.05 1.50 -3.98
CA GLU A 59 7.77 2.60 -3.33
C GLU A 59 6.82 3.76 -3.07
N SER A 60 7.33 4.95 -2.71
CA SER A 60 6.51 6.10 -2.31
C SER A 60 5.45 6.50 -3.35
N GLN A 61 5.76 6.48 -4.66
CA GLN A 61 4.81 6.87 -5.71
C GLN A 61 3.60 5.93 -5.76
N MET A 62 3.84 4.62 -5.77
CA MET A 62 2.79 3.61 -5.72
C MET A 62 1.98 3.69 -4.42
N ALA A 63 2.67 3.85 -3.27
CA ALA A 63 2.00 3.95 -1.98
C ALA A 63 1.10 5.19 -1.89
N ILE A 64 1.52 6.33 -2.44
CA ILE A 64 0.69 7.53 -2.55
C ILE A 64 -0.52 7.27 -3.45
N ALA A 65 -0.30 6.69 -4.63
CA ALA A 65 -1.36 6.47 -5.60
C ALA A 65 -2.44 5.54 -5.06
N ILE A 66 -2.08 4.40 -4.48
CA ILE A 66 -3.06 3.46 -3.92
C ILE A 66 -3.78 4.01 -2.69
N ALA A 67 -3.09 4.78 -1.83
CA ALA A 67 -3.72 5.41 -0.67
C ALA A 67 -4.74 6.49 -1.09
N ARG A 68 -4.49 7.22 -2.17
CA ARG A 68 -5.44 8.17 -2.78
C ARG A 68 -6.72 7.50 -3.26
N GLU A 69 -6.62 6.29 -3.77
CA GLU A 69 -7.78 5.50 -4.20
C GLU A 69 -8.50 4.82 -3.02
N GLY A 70 -7.93 4.84 -1.81
CA GLY A 70 -8.55 4.31 -0.59
C GLY A 70 -7.96 3.00 -0.08
N GLY A 71 -6.91 2.48 -0.72
CA GLY A 71 -6.14 1.31 -0.29
C GLY A 71 -4.93 1.69 0.56
N ILE A 72 -3.94 0.80 0.62
CA ILE A 72 -2.66 1.03 1.33
C ILE A 72 -1.50 0.38 0.59
N GLY A 73 -0.34 1.05 0.55
CA GLY A 73 0.89 0.49 0.02
C GLY A 73 1.81 -0.04 1.11
N VAL A 74 2.51 -1.14 0.83
CA VAL A 74 3.56 -1.67 1.71
C VAL A 74 4.92 -1.42 1.07
N ILE A 75 5.69 -0.47 1.61
CA ILE A 75 7.04 -0.14 1.12
C ILE A 75 7.95 -1.35 1.35
N HIS A 76 8.65 -1.79 0.29
CA HIS A 76 9.56 -2.93 0.37
C HIS A 76 10.84 -2.63 1.16
N LYS A 77 11.54 -3.70 1.62
CA LYS A 77 12.75 -3.58 2.45
C LYS A 77 14.08 -3.71 1.66
N ASN A 78 14.05 -3.94 0.34
CA ASN A 78 15.24 -4.10 -0.50
C ASN A 78 15.97 -2.77 -0.71
N MET A 79 16.23 -2.05 0.35
CA MET A 79 16.93 -0.77 0.41
C MET A 79 17.52 -0.55 1.81
N THR A 80 18.29 0.51 2.00
CA THR A 80 18.80 0.88 3.33
C THR A 80 17.65 1.24 4.28
N ILE A 81 17.91 1.25 5.58
CA ILE A 81 16.94 1.68 6.59
C ILE A 81 16.51 3.12 6.34
N GLU A 82 17.48 3.99 6.06
CA GLU A 82 17.29 5.41 5.81
C GLU A 82 16.45 5.66 4.55
N ASP A 83 16.71 4.92 3.48
CA ASP A 83 15.95 5.04 2.22
C ASP A 83 14.50 4.59 2.42
N GLN A 84 14.27 3.49 3.13
CA GLN A 84 12.92 3.00 3.40
C GLN A 84 12.14 3.99 4.28
N ALA A 85 12.77 4.53 5.33
CA ALA A 85 12.19 5.55 6.18
C ALA A 85 11.89 6.84 5.39
N ARG A 86 12.78 7.23 4.45
CA ARG A 86 12.56 8.36 3.54
C ARG A 86 11.33 8.15 2.65
N HIS A 87 11.13 6.97 2.07
CA HIS A 87 9.93 6.65 1.29
C HIS A 87 8.65 6.75 2.13
N VAL A 88 8.67 6.25 3.37
CA VAL A 88 7.54 6.42 4.32
C VAL A 88 7.27 7.91 4.56
N ALA A 89 8.30 8.70 4.88
CA ALA A 89 8.16 10.13 5.13
C ALA A 89 7.61 10.89 3.91
N ILE A 90 8.00 10.51 2.68
CA ILE A 90 7.44 11.09 1.44
C ILE A 90 5.94 10.83 1.36
N VAL A 91 5.47 9.61 1.65
CA VAL A 91 4.02 9.30 1.65
C VAL A 91 3.29 10.13 2.69
N LYS A 92 3.83 10.22 3.92
CA LYS A 92 3.21 10.99 5.01
C LYS A 92 3.15 12.49 4.74
N ARG A 93 4.01 13.02 3.87
CA ARG A 93 4.03 14.43 3.44
C ARG A 93 3.20 14.69 2.18
N ALA A 94 2.83 13.67 1.41
CA ALA A 94 2.21 13.83 0.09
C ALA A 94 0.82 14.49 0.13
N GLU A 95 0.03 14.21 1.16
CA GLU A 95 -1.27 14.85 1.42
C GLU A 95 -1.45 15.08 2.91
N ASN A 96 -1.21 16.29 3.30
CA ASN A 96 -1.55 16.77 4.63
C ASN A 96 -2.65 17.80 4.47
N GLY A 97 -3.79 17.61 5.16
CA GLY A 97 -4.75 18.69 5.32
C GLY A 97 -4.08 19.90 5.98
N MET A 98 -3.05 19.66 6.80
CA MET A 98 -2.13 20.62 7.38
C MET A 98 -0.71 20.00 7.37
N ILE A 99 0.26 20.71 6.88
CA ILE A 99 1.67 20.34 6.97
C ILE A 99 2.10 20.60 8.41
N TYR A 100 2.25 19.54 9.20
CA TYR A 100 2.87 19.61 10.53
C TYR A 100 4.39 19.74 10.34
N ASP A 101 5.05 20.63 11.06
CA ASP A 101 6.48 20.91 10.90
C ASP A 101 6.84 21.35 9.45
N PRO A 102 6.31 22.50 8.98
CA PRO A 102 6.61 23.00 7.64
C PRO A 102 8.06 23.45 7.55
N VAL A 103 8.60 23.41 6.33
CA VAL A 103 9.91 24.04 6.06
C VAL A 103 9.81 25.53 6.41
N THR A 104 10.70 25.99 7.29
CA THR A 104 10.76 27.39 7.76
C THR A 104 12.08 28.02 7.42
N ILE A 105 12.11 29.34 7.33
CA ILE A 105 13.33 30.13 7.20
C ILE A 105 13.43 31.13 8.37
N ARG A 106 14.61 31.31 8.91
CA ARG A 106 14.83 32.29 10.00
C ARG A 106 14.95 33.71 9.49
N ARG A 107 14.52 34.63 10.30
CA ARG A 107 14.78 36.08 10.07
C ARG A 107 16.23 36.35 9.74
N GLY A 108 16.48 37.42 8.99
CA GLY A 108 17.83 37.88 8.66
C GLY A 108 18.52 37.08 7.54
N LYS A 109 17.87 36.07 6.99
CA LYS A 109 18.31 35.33 5.80
C LYS A 109 18.06 36.15 4.54
N THR A 110 18.69 35.77 3.44
CA THR A 110 18.61 36.50 2.16
C THR A 110 17.47 35.94 1.27
N VAL A 111 17.06 36.73 0.28
CA VAL A 111 16.17 36.30 -0.81
C VAL A 111 16.73 35.07 -1.50
N LYS A 112 18.06 35.00 -1.70
CA LYS A 112 18.72 33.83 -2.29
C LYS A 112 18.49 32.57 -1.46
N ASP A 113 18.71 32.66 -0.13
CA ASP A 113 18.47 31.50 0.77
C ASP A 113 17.04 31.00 0.66
N ALA A 114 16.05 31.90 0.58
CA ALA A 114 14.64 31.52 0.41
C ALA A 114 14.36 30.85 -0.94
N LEU A 115 14.93 31.36 -2.03
CA LEU A 115 14.78 30.75 -3.37
C LEU A 115 15.44 29.38 -3.45
N ASP A 116 16.65 29.24 -2.89
CA ASP A 116 17.36 27.95 -2.87
C ASP A 116 16.57 26.91 -2.08
N MET A 117 16.03 27.26 -0.91
CA MET A 117 15.15 26.38 -0.15
C MET A 117 13.84 26.04 -0.90
N MET A 118 13.23 27.02 -1.56
CA MET A 118 12.03 26.77 -2.36
C MET A 118 12.29 25.79 -3.51
N ALA A 119 13.46 25.89 -4.15
CA ALA A 119 13.89 24.99 -5.21
C ALA A 119 14.22 23.59 -4.68
N GLU A 120 14.96 23.49 -3.60
CA GLU A 120 15.35 22.23 -2.96
C GLU A 120 14.12 21.42 -2.50
N PHE A 121 13.17 22.07 -1.81
CA PHE A 121 11.99 21.43 -1.26
C PHE A 121 10.77 21.42 -2.21
N HIS A 122 10.90 21.99 -3.43
CA HIS A 122 9.82 22.14 -4.41
C HIS A 122 8.56 22.81 -3.85
N ILE A 123 8.74 23.87 -3.06
CA ILE A 123 7.66 24.61 -2.40
C ILE A 123 7.58 26.05 -2.90
N GLY A 124 6.38 26.62 -2.91
CA GLY A 124 6.14 27.98 -3.41
C GLY A 124 5.93 29.02 -2.31
N GLY A 125 6.42 28.77 -1.09
CA GLY A 125 6.40 29.74 0.01
C GLY A 125 6.74 29.08 1.33
N ILE A 126 7.40 29.88 2.19
CA ILE A 126 8.04 29.44 3.43
C ILE A 126 7.62 30.38 4.56
N PRO A 127 7.08 29.89 5.68
CA PRO A 127 6.91 30.68 6.89
C PRO A 127 8.27 31.16 7.41
N VAL A 128 8.32 32.43 7.83
CA VAL A 128 9.50 33.05 8.47
C VAL A 128 9.30 33.02 9.97
N VAL A 129 10.27 32.50 10.70
CA VAL A 129 10.22 32.36 12.16
C VAL A 129 11.42 33.02 12.84
N ASP A 130 11.26 33.39 14.10
CA ASP A 130 12.35 33.84 14.97
C ASP A 130 13.11 32.65 15.59
N GLU A 131 14.00 32.93 16.54
CA GLU A 131 14.81 31.91 17.23
C GLU A 131 13.96 30.94 18.08
N ASP A 132 12.82 31.40 18.58
CA ASP A 132 11.90 30.66 19.43
C ASP A 132 10.80 29.94 18.63
N ASN A 133 10.92 29.85 17.27
CA ASN A 133 9.93 29.27 16.36
C ASN A 133 8.59 30.04 16.35
N ARG A 134 8.57 31.32 16.72
CA ARG A 134 7.38 32.18 16.59
C ARG A 134 7.28 32.69 15.16
N LEU A 135 6.06 32.64 14.63
CA LEU A 135 5.78 33.12 13.29
C LEU A 135 5.94 34.66 13.22
N VAL A 136 6.80 35.14 12.35
CA VAL A 136 7.02 36.56 12.13
C VAL A 136 6.63 37.05 10.75
N GLY A 137 6.47 36.15 9.80
CA GLY A 137 6.06 36.48 8.43
C GLY A 137 5.91 35.23 7.55
N ILE A 138 5.63 35.47 6.28
CA ILE A 138 5.66 34.46 5.24
C ILE A 138 6.28 35.06 3.98
N VAL A 139 7.15 34.32 3.31
CA VAL A 139 7.70 34.68 2.00
C VAL A 139 7.20 33.66 0.96
N THR A 140 6.69 34.16 -0.17
CA THR A 140 6.08 33.31 -1.23
C THR A 140 6.67 33.65 -2.59
N ASN A 141 6.43 32.76 -3.59
CA ASN A 141 6.78 33.03 -4.98
C ASN A 141 6.20 34.36 -5.51
N ARG A 142 5.10 34.86 -4.94
CA ARG A 142 4.50 36.13 -5.33
C ARG A 142 5.40 37.30 -4.89
N ASP A 143 5.95 37.22 -3.68
CA ASP A 143 6.82 38.25 -3.10
C ASP A 143 8.17 38.28 -3.81
N LEU A 144 8.68 37.12 -4.25
CA LEU A 144 10.01 36.98 -4.86
C LEU A 144 10.01 37.04 -6.40
N ARG A 145 8.85 36.99 -7.06
CA ARG A 145 8.75 36.85 -8.53
C ARG A 145 9.51 37.93 -9.33
N PHE A 146 9.54 39.14 -8.84
CA PHE A 146 10.16 40.25 -9.51
C PHE A 146 11.37 40.84 -8.73
N GLU A 147 11.75 40.20 -7.61
CA GLU A 147 12.92 40.64 -6.85
C GLU A 147 14.21 40.26 -7.59
N ARG A 148 15.07 41.26 -7.79
CA ARG A 148 16.34 41.12 -8.52
C ARG A 148 17.56 41.16 -7.60
N HIS A 149 17.39 41.66 -6.36
CA HIS A 149 18.45 41.79 -5.39
C HIS A 149 18.47 40.56 -4.47
N LEU A 150 19.22 39.54 -4.87
CA LEU A 150 19.28 38.25 -4.18
C LEU A 150 19.88 38.34 -2.77
N ASP A 151 20.73 39.34 -2.53
CA ASP A 151 21.37 39.59 -1.23
C ASP A 151 20.47 40.38 -0.25
N ARG A 152 19.30 40.81 -0.70
CA ARG A 152 18.33 41.53 0.12
C ARG A 152 17.83 40.67 1.26
N ASN A 153 17.63 41.27 2.45
CA ASN A 153 17.09 40.58 3.60
C ASN A 153 15.61 40.20 3.35
N ILE A 154 15.23 38.95 3.68
CA ILE A 154 13.83 38.48 3.54
C ILE A 154 12.88 39.30 4.41
N ASP A 155 13.31 39.87 5.51
CA ASP A 155 12.49 40.71 6.41
C ASP A 155 11.93 41.95 5.69
N GLU A 156 12.56 42.38 4.61
CA GLU A 156 12.15 43.55 3.81
C GLU A 156 11.16 43.18 2.69
N VAL A 157 11.04 41.90 2.35
CA VAL A 157 10.20 41.41 1.25
C VAL A 157 9.08 40.46 1.68
N MET A 158 9.19 39.90 2.89
CA MET A 158 8.16 39.02 3.43
C MET A 158 6.86 39.77 3.74
N THR A 159 5.73 39.05 3.70
CA THR A 159 4.48 39.54 4.26
C THR A 159 4.51 39.36 5.78
N CYS A 160 4.53 40.46 6.53
CA CYS A 160 4.52 40.47 8.01
C CYS A 160 3.36 41.32 8.58
N GLU A 161 2.87 42.33 7.84
CA GLU A 161 1.72 43.12 8.24
C GLU A 161 0.41 42.39 7.85
N ASN A 162 -0.56 42.40 8.76
CA ASN A 162 -1.86 41.72 8.58
C ASN A 162 -1.72 40.20 8.20
N LEU A 163 -0.74 39.56 8.81
CA LEU A 163 -0.47 38.15 8.58
C LEU A 163 -1.69 37.27 9.00
N VAL A 164 -2.32 36.63 8.05
CA VAL A 164 -3.49 35.79 8.31
C VAL A 164 -3.00 34.44 8.81
N THR A 165 -3.49 34.03 9.98
CA THR A 165 -3.16 32.76 10.63
C THR A 165 -4.41 32.05 11.11
N THR A 166 -4.30 30.77 11.47
CA THR A 166 -5.37 30.02 12.12
C THR A 166 -4.78 29.18 13.27
N THR A 167 -5.66 28.56 14.08
CA THR A 167 -5.25 27.67 15.17
C THR A 167 -5.39 26.20 14.79
N GLN A 168 -4.80 25.29 15.54
CA GLN A 168 -4.88 23.83 15.32
C GLN A 168 -6.31 23.26 15.32
N GLN A 169 -7.28 23.97 15.83
CA GLN A 169 -8.68 23.53 15.91
C GLN A 169 -9.50 23.83 14.65
N ALA A 170 -8.94 24.60 13.70
CA ALA A 170 -9.63 24.90 12.45
C ALA A 170 -9.68 23.66 11.55
N ASP A 171 -10.89 23.25 11.14
CA ASP A 171 -11.05 22.22 10.13
C ASP A 171 -10.68 22.76 8.72
N LEU A 172 -10.51 21.86 7.76
CA LEU A 172 -10.15 22.24 6.39
C LEU A 172 -11.21 23.11 5.71
N THR A 173 -12.47 23.06 6.14
CA THR A 173 -13.57 23.86 5.59
C THR A 173 -13.42 25.31 6.05
N ALA A 174 -13.17 25.52 7.35
CA ALA A 174 -12.88 26.85 7.90
C ALA A 174 -11.59 27.42 7.30
N ALA A 175 -10.54 26.60 7.16
CA ALA A 175 -9.29 27.03 6.52
C ALA A 175 -9.51 27.43 5.04
N ALA A 176 -10.34 26.70 4.28
CA ALA A 176 -10.70 27.04 2.90
C ALA A 176 -11.39 28.41 2.81
N GLN A 177 -12.31 28.69 3.74
CA GLN A 177 -13.00 29.97 3.82
C GLN A 177 -12.03 31.11 4.10
N ILE A 178 -11.13 30.96 5.08
CA ILE A 178 -10.10 31.97 5.40
C ILE A 178 -9.19 32.23 4.19
N LEU A 179 -8.71 31.18 3.49
CA LEU A 179 -7.90 31.34 2.29
C LEU A 179 -8.64 32.10 1.19
N GLN A 180 -9.92 31.79 0.98
CA GLN A 180 -10.77 32.42 -0.04
C GLN A 180 -11.04 33.91 0.28
N GLU A 181 -11.47 34.22 1.51
CA GLU A 181 -11.79 35.58 1.95
C GLU A 181 -10.59 36.50 1.87
N ASN A 182 -9.40 35.99 2.24
CA ASN A 182 -8.16 36.76 2.25
C ASN A 182 -7.38 36.66 0.93
N LYS A 183 -7.84 35.88 -0.06
CA LYS A 183 -7.19 35.67 -1.37
C LYS A 183 -5.73 35.22 -1.25
N ILE A 184 -5.46 34.34 -0.29
CA ILE A 184 -4.14 33.75 -0.02
C ILE A 184 -4.14 32.25 -0.36
N GLU A 185 -2.96 31.70 -0.65
CA GLU A 185 -2.79 30.28 -0.98
C GLU A 185 -2.20 29.45 0.17
N LYS A 186 -1.70 30.13 1.21
CA LYS A 186 -1.03 29.50 2.35
C LYS A 186 -1.50 30.17 3.62
N LEU A 187 -1.86 29.33 4.59
CA LEU A 187 -2.39 29.72 5.88
C LEU A 187 -1.52 29.11 6.99
N PRO A 188 -0.64 29.85 7.62
CA PRO A 188 0.11 29.38 8.79
C PRO A 188 -0.83 29.05 9.94
N VAL A 189 -0.52 27.95 10.62
CA VAL A 189 -1.23 27.49 11.81
C VAL A 189 -0.33 27.73 13.02
N VAL A 190 -0.83 28.45 14.00
CA VAL A 190 -0.08 28.82 15.20
C VAL A 190 -0.77 28.36 16.48
N ASP A 191 0.00 28.22 17.55
CA ASP A 191 -0.52 28.00 18.90
C ASP A 191 -0.89 29.34 19.58
N LYS A 192 -1.25 29.26 20.87
CA LYS A 192 -1.67 30.43 21.66
C LYS A 192 -0.52 31.45 21.88
N ASP A 193 0.72 30.98 21.81
CA ASP A 193 1.94 31.77 22.01
C ASP A 193 2.60 32.22 20.69
N ASN A 194 1.86 32.04 19.57
CA ASN A 194 2.25 32.33 18.20
C ASN A 194 3.41 31.47 17.66
N HIS A 195 3.67 30.30 18.26
CA HIS A 195 4.62 29.37 17.66
C HIS A 195 3.99 28.70 16.44
N LEU A 196 4.79 28.56 15.39
CA LEU A 196 4.34 27.87 14.17
C LEU A 196 4.20 26.38 14.44
N VAL A 197 2.98 25.85 14.28
CA VAL A 197 2.67 24.42 14.45
C VAL A 197 2.30 23.72 13.15
N GLY A 198 2.03 24.50 12.09
CA GLY A 198 1.68 23.93 10.80
C GLY A 198 1.47 24.96 9.70
N LEU A 199 1.22 24.46 8.49
CA LEU A 199 0.89 25.25 7.32
C LEU A 199 -0.21 24.54 6.52
N ILE A 200 -1.31 25.22 6.21
CA ILE A 200 -2.36 24.73 5.32
C ILE A 200 -2.22 25.43 3.98
N THR A 201 -2.25 24.69 2.87
CA THR A 201 -2.21 25.28 1.54
C THR A 201 -3.49 25.05 0.76
N TYR A 202 -3.80 25.94 -0.19
CA TYR A 202 -4.93 25.75 -1.10
C TYR A 202 -4.85 24.41 -1.86
N LYS A 203 -3.64 23.98 -2.25
CA LYS A 203 -3.42 22.70 -2.93
C LYS A 203 -3.84 21.51 -2.06
N ASP A 204 -3.59 21.56 -0.75
CA ASP A 204 -3.96 20.47 0.17
C ASP A 204 -5.48 20.35 0.30
N ILE A 205 -6.18 21.48 0.36
CA ILE A 205 -7.64 21.52 0.40
C ILE A 205 -8.26 21.00 -0.89
N THR A 206 -7.71 21.40 -2.05
CA THR A 206 -8.20 20.94 -3.36
C THR A 206 -8.00 19.43 -3.49
N LYS A 207 -6.81 18.92 -3.20
CA LYS A 207 -6.53 17.47 -3.22
C LYS A 207 -7.44 16.68 -2.28
N ALA A 208 -7.76 17.22 -1.10
CA ALA A 208 -8.67 16.56 -0.17
C ALA A 208 -10.10 16.44 -0.73
N LYS A 209 -10.56 17.43 -1.52
CA LYS A 209 -11.85 17.40 -2.21
C LYS A 209 -11.85 16.45 -3.41
N ASP A 210 -10.75 16.38 -4.15
CA ASP A 210 -10.62 15.57 -5.36
C ASP A 210 -10.55 14.07 -5.05
N LYS A 211 -10.07 13.68 -3.85
CA LYS A 211 -9.89 12.28 -3.43
C LYS A 211 -10.57 12.00 -2.07
N PRO A 212 -11.91 12.03 -2.02
CA PRO A 212 -12.65 11.84 -0.77
C PRO A 212 -12.51 10.42 -0.19
N MET A 213 -12.17 9.44 -1.03
CA MET A 213 -11.97 8.04 -0.63
C MET A 213 -10.55 7.74 -0.17
N ALA A 214 -9.63 8.73 -0.15
CA ALA A 214 -8.25 8.50 0.24
C ALA A 214 -8.15 7.90 1.66
N CYS A 215 -7.29 6.89 1.79
CA CYS A 215 -7.03 6.21 3.07
C CYS A 215 -6.10 7.09 3.92
N LYS A 216 -6.65 7.73 4.94
CA LYS A 216 -5.94 8.71 5.78
C LYS A 216 -5.95 8.33 7.25
N ASP A 217 -4.91 8.77 7.97
CA ASP A 217 -4.86 8.69 9.42
C ASP A 217 -5.69 9.81 10.10
N SER A 218 -5.74 9.79 11.43
CA SER A 218 -6.46 10.81 12.21
C SER A 218 -5.94 12.23 12.04
N LYS A 219 -4.73 12.41 11.49
CA LYS A 219 -4.11 13.70 11.17
C LYS A 219 -4.31 14.12 9.71
N GLY A 220 -5.13 13.37 8.94
CA GLY A 220 -5.39 13.63 7.52
C GLY A 220 -4.25 13.26 6.57
N ARG A 221 -3.21 12.55 7.03
CA ARG A 221 -2.09 12.10 6.21
C ARG A 221 -2.38 10.74 5.59
N LEU A 222 -1.90 10.51 4.37
CA LEU A 222 -2.04 9.20 3.72
C LEU A 222 -1.45 8.08 4.60
N ARG A 223 -2.15 6.94 4.66
CA ARG A 223 -1.66 5.76 5.35
C ARG A 223 -0.67 5.00 4.50
N VAL A 224 0.36 4.45 5.17
CA VAL A 224 1.40 3.64 4.55
C VAL A 224 1.89 2.58 5.53
N ALA A 225 2.10 1.37 5.02
CA ALA A 225 2.77 0.29 5.75
C ALA A 225 4.18 0.08 5.19
N ALA A 226 5.03 -0.58 5.97
CA ALA A 226 6.39 -0.90 5.54
C ALA A 226 6.77 -2.33 5.92
N GLY A 227 7.44 -3.01 4.98
CA GLY A 227 7.89 -4.40 5.14
C GLY A 227 9.21 -4.48 5.90
N VAL A 228 9.32 -5.47 6.77
CA VAL A 228 10.56 -5.87 7.46
C VAL A 228 10.76 -7.38 7.37
N GLY A 229 12.00 -7.83 7.59
CA GLY A 229 12.33 -9.26 7.68
C GLY A 229 12.45 -9.72 9.15
N VAL A 230 13.15 -10.86 9.34
CA VAL A 230 13.49 -11.44 10.64
C VAL A 230 15.02 -11.50 10.81
N THR A 231 15.66 -10.37 10.59
CA THR A 231 17.10 -10.16 10.67
C THR A 231 17.52 -9.49 11.98
N ALA A 232 18.82 -9.38 12.22
CA ALA A 232 19.33 -8.74 13.44
C ALA A 232 18.97 -7.24 13.53
N ASP A 233 18.88 -6.55 12.36
CA ASP A 233 18.56 -5.13 12.23
C ASP A 233 17.04 -4.84 12.24
N THR A 234 16.18 -5.84 12.40
CA THR A 234 14.72 -5.69 12.28
C THR A 234 14.16 -4.61 13.21
N LEU A 235 14.55 -4.60 14.48
CA LEU A 235 14.03 -3.62 15.45
C LEU A 235 14.54 -2.21 15.18
N GLU A 236 15.80 -2.06 14.76
CA GLU A 236 16.37 -0.77 14.35
C GLU A 236 15.61 -0.21 13.13
N ARG A 237 15.36 -1.06 12.13
CA ARG A 237 14.56 -0.70 10.96
C ARG A 237 13.13 -0.33 11.34
N MET A 238 12.49 -1.09 12.23
CA MET A 238 11.15 -0.78 12.72
C MET A 238 11.11 0.59 13.41
N GLN A 239 12.10 0.90 14.26
CA GLN A 239 12.20 2.20 14.93
C GLN A 239 12.24 3.34 13.91
N ALA A 240 13.14 3.26 12.92
CA ALA A 240 13.25 4.28 11.88
C ALA A 240 11.95 4.45 11.07
N LEU A 241 11.25 3.36 10.77
CA LEU A 241 9.98 3.38 10.04
C LEU A 241 8.84 4.00 10.88
N VAL A 242 8.78 3.68 12.16
CA VAL A 242 7.80 4.25 13.10
C VAL A 242 8.05 5.74 13.29
N ASP A 243 9.31 6.17 13.45
CA ASP A 243 9.70 7.58 13.55
C ASP A 243 9.37 8.35 12.28
N ALA A 244 9.49 7.71 11.10
CA ALA A 244 9.06 8.28 9.82
C ALA A 244 7.52 8.34 9.66
N GLY A 245 6.77 7.68 10.56
CA GLY A 245 5.32 7.72 10.63
C GLY A 245 4.60 6.56 9.92
N ALA A 246 5.23 5.40 9.73
CA ALA A 246 4.55 4.22 9.21
C ALA A 246 3.34 3.86 10.11
N ASP A 247 2.19 3.58 9.48
CA ASP A 247 0.95 3.25 10.20
C ASP A 247 0.92 1.79 10.64
N ALA A 248 1.60 0.91 9.91
CA ALA A 248 1.75 -0.50 10.25
C ALA A 248 3.09 -1.05 9.76
N ILE A 249 3.55 -2.09 10.42
CA ILE A 249 4.73 -2.88 10.00
C ILE A 249 4.26 -4.25 9.51
N VAL A 250 4.86 -4.72 8.43
CA VAL A 250 4.59 -6.05 7.86
C VAL A 250 5.83 -6.90 8.02
N ILE A 251 5.80 -7.88 8.90
CA ILE A 251 6.83 -8.94 8.97
C ILE A 251 6.57 -9.88 7.80
N ASP A 252 7.36 -9.71 6.74
CA ASP A 252 7.14 -10.33 5.44
C ASP A 252 8.18 -11.40 5.15
N THR A 253 7.77 -12.68 5.25
CA THR A 253 8.61 -13.86 5.12
C THR A 253 8.03 -14.87 4.13
N ALA A 254 8.88 -15.77 3.60
CA ALA A 254 8.40 -16.87 2.77
C ALA A 254 7.60 -17.92 3.55
N HIS A 255 7.84 -18.04 4.86
CA HIS A 255 7.16 -18.98 5.75
C HIS A 255 6.98 -18.38 7.15
N GLY A 256 5.78 -17.84 7.40
CA GLY A 256 5.43 -17.18 8.65
C GLY A 256 5.24 -18.16 9.84
N HIS A 257 4.94 -19.43 9.57
CA HIS A 257 4.76 -20.47 10.58
C HIS A 257 6.12 -21.03 11.02
N SER A 258 7.00 -20.17 11.53
CA SER A 258 8.33 -20.56 12.00
C SER A 258 8.65 -19.92 13.35
N LYS A 259 9.46 -20.61 14.14
CA LYS A 259 9.89 -20.17 15.48
C LYS A 259 10.47 -18.75 15.45
N TYR A 260 11.37 -18.48 14.51
CA TYR A 260 12.04 -17.17 14.41
C TYR A 260 11.09 -16.01 14.07
N VAL A 261 10.06 -16.27 13.28
CA VAL A 261 9.04 -15.27 12.95
C VAL A 261 8.18 -14.96 14.18
N ILE A 262 7.79 -16.00 14.92
CA ILE A 262 6.97 -15.85 16.14
C ILE A 262 7.76 -15.10 17.22
N GLU A 263 9.02 -15.48 17.47
CA GLU A 263 9.89 -14.79 18.42
C GLU A 263 10.07 -13.31 18.06
N LYS A 264 10.27 -13.01 16.75
CA LYS A 264 10.37 -11.64 16.27
C LYS A 264 9.07 -10.85 16.39
N LEU A 265 7.92 -11.49 16.15
CA LEU A 265 6.61 -10.87 16.38
C LEU A 265 6.42 -10.47 17.84
N VAL A 266 6.70 -11.38 18.78
CA VAL A 266 6.58 -11.11 20.23
C VAL A 266 7.50 -9.97 20.66
N GLU A 267 8.76 -9.97 20.19
CA GLU A 267 9.74 -8.92 20.44
C GLU A 267 9.25 -7.56 19.88
N ALA A 268 8.76 -7.56 18.66
CA ALA A 268 8.24 -6.38 17.99
C ALA A 268 7.00 -5.80 18.68
N LYS A 269 6.04 -6.64 19.07
CA LYS A 269 4.85 -6.18 19.80
C LYS A 269 5.19 -5.60 21.18
N LYS A 270 6.20 -6.15 21.86
CA LYS A 270 6.69 -5.62 23.13
C LYS A 270 7.35 -4.24 22.96
N SER A 271 8.13 -4.06 21.88
CA SER A 271 8.88 -2.81 21.62
C SER A 271 7.99 -1.71 21.02
N PHE A 272 6.99 -2.07 20.23
CA PHE A 272 6.12 -1.15 19.49
C PHE A 272 4.63 -1.47 19.70
N PRO A 273 4.10 -1.40 20.94
CA PRO A 273 2.71 -1.79 21.25
C PRO A 273 1.67 -0.90 20.55
N GLN A 274 2.05 0.31 20.13
CA GLN A 274 1.18 1.31 19.47
C GLN A 274 1.06 1.11 17.95
N VAL A 275 1.84 0.20 17.36
CA VAL A 275 1.86 -0.01 15.90
C VAL A 275 1.25 -1.36 15.58
N ASP A 276 0.38 -1.41 14.58
CA ASP A 276 -0.17 -2.67 14.09
C ASP A 276 0.91 -3.48 13.36
N ILE A 277 1.00 -4.76 13.70
CA ILE A 277 1.94 -5.69 13.09
C ILE A 277 1.19 -6.76 12.30
N VAL A 278 1.38 -6.72 10.98
CA VAL A 278 0.90 -7.73 10.03
C VAL A 278 1.99 -8.78 9.86
N VAL A 279 1.63 -10.06 9.88
CA VAL A 279 2.62 -11.14 9.75
C VAL A 279 2.23 -12.11 8.65
N GLY A 280 3.20 -12.57 7.88
CA GLY A 280 3.04 -13.59 6.84
C GLY A 280 4.37 -14.02 6.20
N ASN A 281 4.27 -14.97 5.24
CA ASN A 281 3.04 -15.55 4.74
C ASN A 281 2.77 -16.91 5.40
N VAL A 282 1.50 -17.20 5.53
CA VAL A 282 1.01 -18.51 5.98
C VAL A 282 0.02 -19.08 4.97
N ALA A 283 -0.33 -20.36 5.10
CA ALA A 283 -1.30 -21.02 4.22
C ALA A 283 -2.30 -21.89 4.99
N THR A 284 -2.24 -21.93 6.33
CA THR A 284 -3.09 -22.78 7.18
C THR A 284 -3.69 -21.99 8.33
N GLY A 285 -4.87 -22.42 8.76
CA GLY A 285 -5.56 -21.84 9.91
C GLY A 285 -4.79 -22.03 11.22
N GLU A 286 -4.11 -23.17 11.40
CA GLU A 286 -3.23 -23.42 12.54
C GLU A 286 -2.13 -22.36 12.66
N ALA A 287 -1.40 -22.10 11.55
CA ALA A 287 -0.37 -21.08 11.50
C ALA A 287 -0.92 -19.69 11.82
N ALA A 288 -2.06 -19.34 11.23
CA ALA A 288 -2.70 -18.05 11.45
C ALA A 288 -3.12 -17.87 12.91
N ARG A 289 -3.69 -18.89 13.53
CA ARG A 289 -4.10 -18.87 14.92
C ARG A 289 -2.90 -18.64 15.85
N LEU A 290 -1.80 -19.37 15.60
CA LEU A 290 -0.57 -19.21 16.37
C LEU A 290 0.00 -17.78 16.30
N LEU A 291 -0.02 -17.15 15.10
CA LEU A 291 0.41 -15.77 14.97
C LEU A 291 -0.50 -14.80 15.73
N VAL A 292 -1.81 -14.98 15.65
CA VAL A 292 -2.78 -14.12 16.37
C VAL A 292 -2.66 -14.27 17.89
N ASP A 293 -2.47 -15.49 18.38
CA ASP A 293 -2.27 -15.77 19.81
C ASP A 293 -0.94 -15.16 20.35
N ASN A 294 0.02 -14.86 19.44
CA ASN A 294 1.27 -14.15 19.74
C ASN A 294 1.24 -12.65 19.40
N GLY A 295 0.07 -12.09 19.09
CA GLY A 295 -0.14 -10.64 19.01
C GLY A 295 -0.14 -10.06 17.60
N ALA A 296 -0.26 -10.86 16.53
CA ALA A 296 -0.45 -10.32 15.19
C ALA A 296 -1.78 -9.55 15.07
N ASP A 297 -1.75 -8.39 14.44
CA ASP A 297 -2.92 -7.53 14.20
C ASP A 297 -3.57 -7.79 12.84
N ALA A 298 -2.90 -8.50 11.95
CA ALA A 298 -3.43 -9.11 10.74
C ALA A 298 -2.52 -10.25 10.27
N VAL A 299 -3.08 -11.16 9.50
CA VAL A 299 -2.35 -12.30 8.92
C VAL A 299 -2.37 -12.21 7.41
N LYS A 300 -1.19 -12.37 6.78
CA LYS A 300 -1.06 -12.38 5.32
C LYS A 300 -0.94 -13.80 4.80
N VAL A 301 -1.83 -14.18 3.87
CA VAL A 301 -2.08 -15.56 3.43
C VAL A 301 -1.67 -15.76 1.99
N GLY A 302 -0.76 -16.71 1.75
CA GLY A 302 -0.35 -17.09 0.40
C GLY A 302 1.07 -17.67 0.36
N ILE A 303 1.19 -18.97 0.14
CA ILE A 303 2.44 -19.68 -0.11
C ILE A 303 2.48 -20.14 -1.56
N GLY A 304 3.25 -19.42 -2.38
CA GLY A 304 3.49 -19.75 -3.78
C GLY A 304 2.40 -19.43 -4.81
N PRO A 305 1.34 -18.60 -4.56
CA PRO A 305 0.33 -18.31 -5.58
C PRO A 305 0.72 -17.18 -6.54
N GLY A 306 1.79 -16.42 -6.26
CA GLY A 306 2.21 -15.27 -7.07
C GLY A 306 2.67 -15.68 -8.47
N SER A 307 2.41 -14.83 -9.47
CA SER A 307 2.71 -15.11 -10.89
C SER A 307 4.19 -15.27 -11.22
N ILE A 308 5.08 -14.78 -10.33
CA ILE A 308 6.55 -14.85 -10.46
C ILE A 308 7.18 -15.75 -9.40
N CYS A 309 6.36 -16.44 -8.61
CA CYS A 309 6.82 -17.34 -7.55
C CYS A 309 7.00 -18.76 -8.07
N THR A 310 8.13 -19.39 -7.75
CA THR A 310 8.42 -20.79 -8.11
C THR A 310 8.56 -21.71 -6.89
N THR A 311 8.22 -21.26 -5.69
CA THR A 311 8.30 -22.03 -4.44
C THR A 311 7.62 -23.40 -4.57
N ARG A 312 6.42 -23.45 -5.16
CA ARG A 312 5.68 -24.72 -5.34
C ARG A 312 6.38 -25.70 -6.27
N VAL A 313 7.14 -25.21 -7.24
CA VAL A 313 7.90 -26.03 -8.19
C VAL A 313 9.26 -26.42 -7.62
N VAL A 314 9.95 -25.49 -6.98
CA VAL A 314 11.31 -25.68 -6.47
C VAL A 314 11.30 -26.44 -5.14
N ALA A 315 10.45 -26.03 -4.20
CA ALA A 315 10.37 -26.62 -2.86
C ALA A 315 9.27 -27.68 -2.72
N GLY A 316 8.31 -27.74 -3.65
CA GLY A 316 7.18 -28.67 -3.59
C GLY A 316 6.16 -28.31 -2.49
N VAL A 317 6.18 -27.07 -1.97
CA VAL A 317 5.36 -26.64 -0.85
C VAL A 317 4.40 -25.52 -1.25
N GLY A 318 3.17 -25.59 -0.75
CA GLY A 318 2.15 -24.56 -0.96
C GLY A 318 0.75 -25.11 -0.77
N VAL A 319 -0.22 -24.21 -0.66
CA VAL A 319 -1.65 -24.52 -0.63
C VAL A 319 -2.33 -23.69 -1.71
N PRO A 320 -3.22 -24.26 -2.53
CA PRO A 320 -4.03 -23.49 -3.48
C PRO A 320 -4.80 -22.37 -2.78
N GLN A 321 -4.81 -21.19 -3.38
CA GLN A 321 -5.04 -19.93 -2.66
C GLN A 321 -6.46 -19.80 -2.09
N LEU A 322 -7.47 -20.25 -2.80
CA LEU A 322 -8.86 -20.19 -2.29
C LEU A 322 -9.00 -21.02 -1.00
N SER A 323 -8.46 -22.26 -1.01
CA SER A 323 -8.47 -23.13 0.17
C SER A 323 -7.68 -22.55 1.32
N ALA A 324 -6.50 -21.97 1.06
CA ALA A 324 -5.69 -21.31 2.09
C ALA A 324 -6.41 -20.13 2.76
N VAL A 325 -7.06 -19.28 1.96
CA VAL A 325 -7.83 -18.12 2.47
C VAL A 325 -9.00 -18.59 3.34
N TYR A 326 -9.75 -19.60 2.88
CA TYR A 326 -10.91 -20.09 3.62
C TYR A 326 -10.52 -20.82 4.91
N ASP A 327 -9.44 -21.60 4.91
CA ASP A 327 -8.94 -22.29 6.12
C ASP A 327 -8.50 -21.27 7.19
N VAL A 328 -7.73 -20.24 6.78
CA VAL A 328 -7.33 -19.16 7.69
C VAL A 328 -8.54 -18.37 8.18
N TYR A 329 -9.48 -18.00 7.30
CA TYR A 329 -10.71 -17.32 7.70
C TYR A 329 -11.48 -18.11 8.76
N SER A 330 -11.64 -19.40 8.54
CA SER A 330 -12.37 -20.30 9.45
C SER A 330 -11.71 -20.34 10.84
N ALA A 331 -10.37 -20.41 10.88
CA ALA A 331 -9.60 -20.42 12.13
C ALA A 331 -9.63 -19.08 12.86
N LEU A 332 -9.69 -17.95 12.14
CA LEU A 332 -9.70 -16.61 12.73
C LEU A 332 -11.09 -16.08 13.05
N LYS A 333 -12.15 -16.79 12.72
CA LYS A 333 -13.52 -16.37 12.99
C LYS A 333 -13.73 -16.08 14.47
N GLY A 334 -14.26 -14.89 14.78
CA GLY A 334 -14.49 -14.42 16.14
C GLY A 334 -13.30 -13.78 16.84
N THR A 335 -12.08 -13.79 16.27
CA THR A 335 -10.91 -13.12 16.84
C THR A 335 -10.89 -11.62 16.62
N GLY A 336 -11.63 -11.12 15.62
CA GLY A 336 -11.59 -9.74 15.17
C GLY A 336 -10.33 -9.36 14.40
N VAL A 337 -9.42 -10.32 14.12
CA VAL A 337 -8.19 -10.09 13.34
C VAL A 337 -8.49 -10.33 11.86
N PRO A 338 -8.22 -9.34 10.98
CA PRO A 338 -8.43 -9.49 9.54
C PRO A 338 -7.33 -10.33 8.90
N LEU A 339 -7.63 -10.88 7.71
CA LEU A 339 -6.65 -11.54 6.88
C LEU A 339 -6.53 -10.85 5.51
N ILE A 340 -5.32 -10.86 4.96
CA ILE A 340 -4.95 -10.30 3.66
C ILE A 340 -4.67 -11.48 2.71
N ALA A 341 -5.47 -11.64 1.66
CA ALA A 341 -5.23 -12.66 0.64
C ALA A 341 -4.16 -12.18 -0.35
N ASP A 342 -2.97 -12.78 -0.29
CA ASP A 342 -1.79 -12.34 -1.03
C ASP A 342 -1.46 -13.28 -2.19
N GLY A 343 -1.65 -12.80 -3.43
CA GLY A 343 -1.27 -13.48 -4.64
C GLY A 343 -2.37 -14.31 -5.32
N GLY A 344 -2.08 -14.79 -6.54
CA GLY A 344 -2.98 -15.59 -7.36
C GLY A 344 -4.07 -14.79 -8.09
N LEU A 345 -4.06 -13.47 -7.99
CA LEU A 345 -5.07 -12.57 -8.54
C LEU A 345 -4.66 -12.09 -9.94
N ARG A 346 -5.51 -12.33 -10.95
CA ARG A 346 -5.28 -11.91 -12.35
C ARG A 346 -6.38 -10.99 -12.86
N TYR A 347 -7.60 -11.20 -12.38
CA TYR A 347 -8.80 -10.48 -12.77
C TYR A 347 -9.55 -9.95 -11.55
N SER A 348 -10.45 -8.99 -11.75
CA SER A 348 -11.35 -8.51 -10.70
C SER A 348 -12.24 -9.61 -10.13
N GLY A 349 -12.63 -10.61 -10.93
CA GLY A 349 -13.37 -11.79 -10.46
C GLY A 349 -12.60 -12.61 -9.42
N ASP A 350 -11.26 -12.70 -9.52
CA ASP A 350 -10.44 -13.39 -8.52
C ASP A 350 -10.45 -12.61 -7.18
N VAL A 351 -10.48 -11.27 -7.25
CA VAL A 351 -10.64 -10.41 -6.05
C VAL A 351 -11.96 -10.69 -5.36
N VAL A 352 -13.07 -10.78 -6.12
CA VAL A 352 -14.39 -11.12 -5.55
C VAL A 352 -14.35 -12.47 -4.86
N LYS A 353 -13.76 -13.49 -5.50
CA LYS A 353 -13.63 -14.85 -4.94
C LYS A 353 -12.76 -14.88 -3.69
N ALA A 354 -11.63 -14.15 -3.67
CA ALA A 354 -10.75 -14.05 -2.51
C ALA A 354 -11.46 -13.43 -1.30
N LEU A 355 -12.20 -12.34 -1.51
CA LEU A 355 -12.99 -11.70 -0.48
C LEU A 355 -14.15 -12.59 -0.02
N ALA A 356 -14.87 -13.24 -0.95
CA ALA A 356 -15.95 -14.17 -0.61
C ALA A 356 -15.45 -15.39 0.20
N ALA A 357 -14.21 -15.83 -0.01
CA ALA A 357 -13.60 -16.90 0.78
C ALA A 357 -13.20 -16.47 2.21
N GLY A 358 -13.36 -15.20 2.56
CA GLY A 358 -13.09 -14.67 3.88
C GLY A 358 -11.96 -13.63 3.96
N GLY A 359 -11.36 -13.27 2.81
CA GLY A 359 -10.39 -12.16 2.76
C GLY A 359 -11.01 -10.85 3.24
N SER A 360 -10.33 -10.14 4.13
CA SER A 360 -10.71 -8.77 4.49
C SER A 360 -10.19 -7.79 3.44
N SER A 361 -8.99 -8.04 2.93
CA SER A 361 -8.37 -7.30 1.83
C SER A 361 -7.53 -8.24 0.97
N VAL A 362 -7.08 -7.74 -0.18
CA VAL A 362 -6.24 -8.49 -1.11
C VAL A 362 -4.94 -7.76 -1.37
N MET A 363 -3.82 -8.50 -1.41
CA MET A 363 -2.54 -7.94 -1.81
C MET A 363 -2.29 -8.20 -3.29
N ILE A 364 -2.00 -7.14 -4.03
CA ILE A 364 -1.81 -7.14 -5.47
C ILE A 364 -0.37 -6.78 -5.84
N GLY A 365 0.25 -7.58 -6.70
CA GLY A 365 1.58 -7.34 -7.27
C GLY A 365 1.50 -7.15 -8.78
N SER A 366 1.33 -8.22 -9.54
CA SER A 366 1.31 -8.20 -11.01
C SER A 366 0.22 -7.31 -11.61
N LEU A 367 -0.90 -7.14 -10.92
CA LEU A 367 -2.00 -6.29 -11.37
C LEU A 367 -1.57 -4.82 -11.49
N VAL A 368 -0.68 -4.34 -10.62
CA VAL A 368 -0.20 -2.95 -10.59
C VAL A 368 1.27 -2.79 -10.97
N ALA A 369 2.02 -3.88 -11.15
CA ALA A 369 3.44 -3.82 -11.53
C ALA A 369 3.67 -3.13 -12.90
N GLY A 370 2.66 -3.16 -13.80
CA GLY A 370 2.70 -2.49 -15.11
C GLY A 370 2.31 -1.02 -15.09
N THR A 371 1.97 -0.44 -13.96
CA THR A 371 1.51 0.95 -13.88
C THR A 371 2.66 1.95 -13.85
N GLU A 372 2.34 3.22 -14.15
CA GLU A 372 3.31 4.31 -14.18
C GLU A 372 4.02 4.48 -12.84
N GLU A 373 3.29 4.34 -11.73
CA GLU A 373 3.76 4.59 -10.38
C GLU A 373 4.59 3.44 -9.78
N SER A 374 4.63 2.27 -10.45
CA SER A 374 5.51 1.18 -10.01
C SER A 374 6.98 1.53 -10.29
N PRO A 375 7.93 1.15 -9.40
CA PRO A 375 9.35 1.48 -9.55
C PRO A 375 10.07 0.66 -10.62
N GLY A 376 9.48 -0.40 -11.14
CA GLY A 376 10.07 -1.22 -12.20
C GLY A 376 10.44 -0.41 -13.44
N GLU A 377 11.58 -0.71 -14.05
CA GLU A 377 12.06 -0.01 -15.25
C GLU A 377 11.08 -0.16 -16.43
N THR A 378 10.92 0.92 -17.19
CA THR A 378 10.15 0.90 -18.44
C THR A 378 10.99 0.31 -19.55
N ILE A 379 10.50 -0.76 -20.17
CA ILE A 379 11.15 -1.50 -21.25
C ILE A 379 10.36 -1.32 -22.53
N ILE A 380 11.04 -0.95 -23.63
CA ILE A 380 10.44 -0.94 -24.97
C ILE A 380 10.82 -2.27 -25.65
N PHE A 381 9.81 -3.04 -26.02
CA PHE A 381 10.01 -4.31 -26.71
C PHE A 381 8.96 -4.49 -27.82
N ASN A 382 9.40 -4.78 -29.04
CA ASN A 382 8.54 -4.89 -30.22
C ASN A 382 7.58 -3.70 -30.39
N GLY A 383 8.05 -2.46 -30.13
CA GLY A 383 7.26 -1.23 -30.25
C GLY A 383 6.23 -1.00 -29.14
N ARG A 384 6.14 -1.89 -28.16
CA ARG A 384 5.21 -1.77 -27.01
C ARG A 384 5.98 -1.46 -25.72
N LYS A 385 5.32 -0.76 -24.78
CA LYS A 385 5.85 -0.47 -23.45
C LYS A 385 5.57 -1.63 -22.50
N PHE A 386 6.56 -1.99 -21.72
CA PHE A 386 6.50 -2.96 -20.62
C PHE A 386 7.15 -2.37 -19.38
N LYS A 387 6.88 -2.95 -18.23
CA LYS A 387 7.58 -2.67 -16.97
C LYS A 387 8.30 -3.93 -16.52
N SER A 388 9.51 -3.79 -15.95
CA SER A 388 10.18 -4.91 -15.31
C SER A 388 9.40 -5.34 -14.07
N TYR A 389 9.28 -6.64 -13.87
CA TYR A 389 8.59 -7.23 -12.73
C TYR A 389 9.33 -8.49 -12.29
N ARG A 390 9.68 -8.57 -11.00
CA ARG A 390 10.43 -9.70 -10.47
C ARG A 390 9.92 -10.17 -9.11
N GLY A 391 10.08 -11.47 -8.86
CA GLY A 391 9.86 -12.07 -7.55
C GLY A 391 10.96 -11.70 -6.57
N MET A 392 10.58 -11.55 -5.30
CA MET A 392 11.53 -11.30 -4.22
C MET A 392 12.49 -12.48 -4.01
N GLY A 393 12.13 -13.70 -4.48
CA GLY A 393 12.99 -14.88 -4.54
C GLY A 393 13.75 -15.07 -5.85
N SER A 394 13.75 -14.10 -6.77
CA SER A 394 14.60 -14.14 -7.97
C SER A 394 16.06 -13.86 -7.62
N LEU A 395 16.99 -14.36 -8.46
CA LEU A 395 18.42 -14.09 -8.27
C LEU A 395 18.70 -12.59 -8.23
N GLU A 396 18.11 -11.84 -9.15
CA GLU A 396 18.28 -10.39 -9.29
C GLU A 396 17.83 -9.62 -8.04
N ALA A 397 16.76 -10.08 -7.36
CA ALA A 397 16.31 -9.47 -6.11
C ALA A 397 17.19 -9.87 -4.92
N MET A 398 17.65 -11.12 -4.88
CA MET A 398 18.49 -11.63 -3.79
C MET A 398 19.94 -11.13 -3.84
N GLU A 399 20.48 -10.86 -5.02
CA GLU A 399 21.87 -10.39 -5.22
C GLU A 399 22.08 -8.92 -4.87
N GLN A 400 21.02 -8.12 -4.74
CA GLN A 400 21.16 -6.72 -4.33
C GLN A 400 21.82 -6.60 -2.95
N LYS A 401 22.56 -5.51 -2.72
CA LYS A 401 23.30 -5.25 -1.46
C LYS A 401 22.40 -5.39 -0.22
N ASN A 402 21.16 -4.94 -0.32
CA ASN A 402 20.13 -5.05 0.73
C ASN A 402 19.03 -6.03 0.28
N GLY A 403 19.41 -7.10 -0.41
CA GLY A 403 18.47 -8.01 -1.09
C GLY A 403 17.65 -8.88 -0.16
N SER A 404 16.76 -9.66 -0.75
CA SER A 404 15.72 -10.44 -0.08
C SER A 404 16.13 -11.84 0.35
N LYS A 405 17.44 -12.16 0.43
CA LYS A 405 17.95 -13.50 0.80
C LYS A 405 17.40 -14.01 2.13
N ASP A 406 17.28 -13.13 3.12
CA ASP A 406 16.79 -13.44 4.45
C ASP A 406 15.30 -13.86 4.44
N ARG A 407 14.49 -13.34 3.50
CA ARG A 407 13.11 -13.76 3.29
C ARG A 407 12.98 -15.27 3.02
N TYR A 408 14.00 -15.84 2.35
CA TYR A 408 14.11 -17.25 1.96
C TYR A 408 15.08 -18.04 2.82
N PHE A 409 15.45 -17.53 4.00
CA PHE A 409 16.38 -18.16 4.94
C PHE A 409 17.78 -18.43 4.34
N GLN A 410 18.20 -17.62 3.38
CA GLN A 410 19.50 -17.72 2.68
C GLN A 410 20.42 -16.53 3.00
N GLY A 411 20.18 -15.81 4.11
CA GLY A 411 20.93 -14.60 4.48
C GLY A 411 22.44 -14.81 4.61
N ASP A 412 22.88 -15.97 5.09
CA ASP A 412 24.28 -16.33 5.28
C ASP A 412 25.01 -16.72 3.97
N THR A 413 24.30 -16.91 2.87
CA THR A 413 24.87 -17.31 1.57
C THR A 413 25.61 -16.16 0.93
N LYS A 414 26.96 -16.23 0.88
CA LYS A 414 27.84 -15.17 0.34
C LYS A 414 28.03 -15.23 -1.18
N GLU A 415 27.97 -16.41 -1.77
CA GLU A 415 28.21 -16.62 -3.20
C GLU A 415 26.88 -16.72 -3.96
N ALA A 416 26.65 -15.83 -4.94
CA ALA A 416 25.43 -15.82 -5.76
C ALA A 416 25.11 -17.18 -6.41
N LYS A 417 26.15 -17.92 -6.84
CA LYS A 417 26.01 -19.26 -7.45
C LYS A 417 25.46 -20.34 -6.50
N LYS A 418 25.43 -20.08 -5.19
CA LYS A 418 24.91 -21.00 -4.18
C LYS A 418 23.48 -20.64 -3.73
N LEU A 419 22.94 -19.54 -4.23
CA LEU A 419 21.54 -19.18 -3.99
C LEU A 419 20.61 -20.13 -4.73
N VAL A 420 19.51 -20.52 -4.07
CA VAL A 420 18.43 -21.31 -4.68
C VAL A 420 17.23 -20.38 -4.87
N PRO A 421 16.97 -19.90 -6.09
CA PRO A 421 15.87 -18.98 -6.34
C PRO A 421 14.51 -19.67 -6.24
N GLU A 422 13.56 -19.00 -5.61
CA GLU A 422 12.14 -19.38 -5.55
C GLU A 422 11.25 -18.36 -6.27
N GLY A 423 11.80 -17.66 -7.24
CA GLY A 423 11.13 -16.67 -8.06
C GLY A 423 11.88 -16.38 -9.34
N ILE A 424 11.21 -15.73 -10.27
CA ILE A 424 11.75 -15.34 -11.56
C ILE A 424 11.64 -13.82 -11.77
N ALA A 425 12.44 -13.30 -12.69
CA ALA A 425 12.31 -11.96 -13.24
C ALA A 425 11.67 -12.02 -14.64
N GLY A 426 10.88 -11.01 -14.96
CA GLY A 426 10.22 -10.90 -16.23
C GLY A 426 9.75 -9.48 -16.50
N ARG A 427 8.83 -9.32 -17.42
CA ARG A 427 8.18 -8.05 -17.75
C ARG A 427 6.67 -8.21 -17.84
N VAL A 428 5.95 -7.16 -17.52
CA VAL A 428 4.49 -7.07 -17.65
C VAL A 428 4.13 -5.92 -18.59
N PRO A 429 3.04 -6.01 -19.35
CA PRO A 429 2.57 -4.92 -20.17
C PRO A 429 2.35 -3.64 -19.34
N TYR A 430 2.67 -2.48 -19.94
CA TYR A 430 2.32 -1.19 -19.36
C TYR A 430 0.80 -1.02 -19.34
N LYS A 431 0.25 -0.57 -18.19
CA LYS A 431 -1.19 -0.54 -17.92
C LYS A 431 -1.75 0.86 -17.62
N GLY A 432 -1.00 1.94 -17.91
CA GLY A 432 -1.42 3.29 -17.53
C GLY A 432 -1.19 3.56 -16.04
N THR A 433 -2.09 4.30 -15.41
CA THR A 433 -2.00 4.70 -14.00
C THR A 433 -2.62 3.69 -13.05
N VAL A 434 -2.19 3.72 -11.77
CA VAL A 434 -2.85 2.94 -10.69
C VAL A 434 -4.33 3.27 -10.60
N GLN A 435 -4.71 4.54 -10.76
CA GLN A 435 -6.10 4.98 -10.73
C GLN A 435 -6.95 4.24 -11.76
N GLU A 436 -6.48 4.12 -13.01
CA GLU A 436 -7.20 3.42 -14.07
C GLU A 436 -7.36 1.94 -13.77
N VAL A 437 -6.30 1.28 -13.31
CA VAL A 437 -6.34 -0.14 -12.94
C VAL A 437 -7.28 -0.37 -11.76
N VAL A 438 -7.17 0.41 -10.70
CA VAL A 438 -8.03 0.30 -9.50
C VAL A 438 -9.48 0.56 -9.84
N TYR A 439 -9.77 1.54 -10.72
CA TYR A 439 -11.13 1.81 -11.17
C TYR A 439 -11.79 0.56 -11.79
N GLN A 440 -11.06 -0.15 -12.67
CA GLN A 440 -11.56 -1.39 -13.28
C GLN A 440 -11.73 -2.52 -12.25
N MET A 441 -10.78 -2.66 -11.31
CA MET A 441 -10.85 -3.68 -10.26
C MET A 441 -12.04 -3.43 -9.32
N VAL A 442 -12.24 -2.20 -8.90
CA VAL A 442 -13.37 -1.76 -8.06
C VAL A 442 -14.70 -1.96 -8.80
N GLY A 443 -14.76 -1.64 -10.10
CA GLY A 443 -15.92 -1.87 -10.94
C GLY A 443 -16.34 -3.34 -10.98
N GLY A 444 -15.38 -4.23 -11.24
CA GLY A 444 -15.62 -5.67 -11.24
C GLY A 444 -16.01 -6.21 -9.85
N LEU A 445 -15.38 -5.73 -8.78
CA LEU A 445 -15.76 -6.09 -7.41
C LEU A 445 -17.21 -5.69 -7.09
N ARG A 446 -17.59 -4.45 -7.38
CA ARG A 446 -18.95 -3.95 -7.19
C ARG A 446 -19.98 -4.78 -7.97
N SER A 447 -19.65 -5.16 -9.20
CA SER A 447 -20.47 -6.01 -10.04
C SER A 447 -20.67 -7.39 -9.40
N GLY A 448 -19.58 -8.05 -8.96
CA GLY A 448 -19.64 -9.35 -8.30
C GLY A 448 -20.45 -9.30 -6.99
N MET A 449 -20.27 -8.27 -6.18
CA MET A 449 -21.07 -8.06 -4.96
C MET A 449 -22.55 -7.87 -5.28
N GLY A 450 -22.86 -7.12 -6.35
CA GLY A 450 -24.23 -6.96 -6.83
C GLY A 450 -24.87 -8.29 -7.24
N TYR A 451 -24.17 -9.15 -7.98
CA TYR A 451 -24.66 -10.49 -8.36
C TYR A 451 -24.87 -11.42 -7.14
N CYS A 452 -24.07 -11.25 -6.10
CA CYS A 452 -24.18 -12.07 -4.89
C CYS A 452 -25.17 -11.48 -3.85
N GLY A 453 -25.78 -10.31 -4.11
CA GLY A 453 -26.64 -9.62 -3.14
C GLY A 453 -25.91 -9.13 -1.89
N ALA A 454 -24.58 -8.93 -1.98
CA ALA A 454 -23.72 -8.55 -0.86
C ALA A 454 -23.56 -7.01 -0.79
N GLN A 455 -24.15 -6.39 0.24
CA GLN A 455 -24.06 -4.95 0.44
C GLN A 455 -22.69 -4.48 0.94
N SER A 456 -21.95 -5.35 1.63
CA SER A 456 -20.60 -5.08 2.16
C SER A 456 -19.67 -6.28 1.94
N ILE A 457 -18.37 -6.08 2.12
CA ILE A 457 -17.37 -7.17 2.04
C ILE A 457 -17.64 -8.25 3.09
N GLU A 458 -18.07 -7.87 4.29
CA GLU A 458 -18.44 -8.84 5.32
C GLU A 458 -19.63 -9.70 4.89
N LYS A 459 -20.64 -9.11 4.23
CA LYS A 459 -21.78 -9.87 3.67
C LYS A 459 -21.38 -10.74 2.49
N LEU A 460 -20.34 -10.41 1.76
CA LEU A 460 -19.82 -11.24 0.69
C LEU A 460 -19.28 -12.58 1.19
N HIS A 461 -18.83 -12.68 2.45
CA HIS A 461 -18.42 -13.95 3.09
C HIS A 461 -19.56 -14.97 3.18
N ASP A 462 -20.83 -14.57 3.05
CA ASP A 462 -21.99 -15.47 3.03
C ASP A 462 -22.24 -16.11 1.64
N ALA A 463 -21.59 -15.59 0.59
CA ALA A 463 -21.75 -16.06 -0.78
C ALA A 463 -21.32 -17.53 -0.94
N LYS A 464 -21.95 -18.23 -1.86
CA LYS A 464 -21.70 -19.65 -2.12
C LYS A 464 -20.90 -19.85 -3.40
N PHE A 465 -20.09 -20.88 -3.40
CA PHE A 465 -19.28 -21.29 -4.55
C PHE A 465 -19.86 -22.53 -5.21
N THR A 466 -19.69 -22.64 -6.52
CA THR A 466 -19.77 -23.88 -7.26
C THR A 466 -18.38 -24.25 -7.76
N ARG A 467 -18.03 -25.54 -7.66
CA ARG A 467 -16.80 -26.07 -8.26
C ARG A 467 -17.03 -26.26 -9.75
N ILE A 468 -16.05 -25.89 -10.57
CA ILE A 468 -16.08 -26.03 -12.02
C ILE A 468 -14.96 -26.95 -12.51
N THR A 469 -15.10 -27.45 -13.73
CA THR A 469 -14.09 -28.27 -14.42
C THR A 469 -13.23 -27.40 -15.33
N ASN A 470 -12.17 -27.96 -15.92
CA ASN A 470 -11.38 -27.26 -16.94
C ASN A 470 -12.24 -26.79 -18.13
N ALA A 471 -13.29 -27.53 -18.50
CA ALA A 471 -14.25 -27.10 -19.50
C ALA A 471 -15.03 -25.86 -19.04
N GLY A 472 -15.42 -25.79 -17.76
CA GLY A 472 -16.07 -24.63 -17.18
C GLY A 472 -15.14 -23.41 -17.09
N VAL A 473 -13.83 -23.60 -16.92
CA VAL A 473 -12.84 -22.52 -17.03
C VAL A 473 -12.80 -21.97 -18.46
N MET A 474 -12.76 -22.85 -19.47
CA MET A 474 -12.78 -22.43 -20.87
C MET A 474 -14.08 -21.71 -21.24
N GLU A 475 -15.24 -22.20 -20.77
CA GLU A 475 -16.54 -21.54 -20.94
C GLU A 475 -16.58 -20.14 -20.30
N SER A 476 -15.85 -19.92 -19.21
CA SER A 476 -15.80 -18.66 -18.49
C SER A 476 -15.00 -17.57 -19.20
N HIS A 477 -14.19 -17.92 -20.20
CA HIS A 477 -13.44 -16.99 -21.04
C HIS A 477 -14.13 -16.83 -22.41
N PRO A 478 -13.94 -15.68 -23.09
CA PRO A 478 -14.38 -15.53 -24.48
C PRO A 478 -13.81 -16.66 -25.34
N HIS A 479 -14.70 -17.43 -25.96
CA HIS A 479 -14.36 -18.57 -26.82
C HIS A 479 -15.10 -18.47 -28.15
N ASP A 480 -14.63 -19.18 -29.16
CA ASP A 480 -15.21 -19.25 -30.51
C ASP A 480 -15.36 -17.87 -31.22
N ILE A 481 -14.55 -16.90 -30.82
CA ILE A 481 -14.53 -15.55 -31.40
C ILE A 481 -13.09 -15.01 -31.47
N ALA A 482 -12.78 -14.25 -32.51
CA ALA A 482 -11.58 -13.43 -32.58
C ALA A 482 -11.83 -12.07 -31.91
N ILE A 483 -11.01 -11.72 -30.91
CA ILE A 483 -11.10 -10.42 -30.24
C ILE A 483 -10.62 -9.34 -31.24
N THR A 484 -11.47 -8.38 -31.53
CA THR A 484 -11.18 -7.26 -32.45
C THR A 484 -10.89 -5.94 -31.69
N SER A 485 -11.26 -5.86 -30.41
CA SER A 485 -11.03 -4.71 -29.55
C SER A 485 -10.74 -5.20 -28.14
N GLU A 486 -9.62 -4.78 -27.58
CA GLU A 486 -9.24 -5.10 -26.20
C GLU A 486 -10.16 -4.39 -25.20
N ALA A 487 -10.59 -5.11 -24.17
CA ALA A 487 -11.31 -4.51 -23.05
C ALA A 487 -10.29 -4.09 -21.96
N PRO A 488 -10.48 -2.94 -21.30
CA PRO A 488 -9.52 -2.44 -20.31
C PRO A 488 -9.36 -3.35 -19.08
N ASN A 489 -10.30 -4.26 -18.84
CA ASN A 489 -10.36 -5.17 -17.71
C ASN A 489 -10.20 -6.65 -18.10
N TYR A 490 -9.92 -6.94 -19.38
CA TYR A 490 -9.69 -8.30 -19.84
C TYR A 490 -8.55 -8.38 -20.85
N SER A 491 -7.59 -9.26 -20.58
CA SER A 491 -6.53 -9.69 -21.49
C SER A 491 -6.39 -11.19 -21.44
N ARG A 492 -6.07 -11.84 -22.54
CA ARG A 492 -5.76 -13.27 -22.56
C ARG A 492 -4.41 -13.53 -21.88
N PRO A 493 -4.22 -14.66 -21.20
CA PRO A 493 -2.99 -14.97 -20.46
C PRO A 493 -1.70 -15.03 -21.29
N ASN A 494 -1.74 -14.98 -22.61
CA ASN A 494 -0.57 -15.19 -23.48
C ASN A 494 -0.50 -14.19 -24.67
N ASP A 495 -1.23 -13.09 -24.63
CA ASP A 495 -1.15 -12.05 -25.67
C ASP A 495 -0.08 -10.97 -25.40
#